data_46f9c45b69a5f60cf42f000795d08dc9
#
_entry.id   46f9c45b69a5f60cf42f000795d08dc9
#
_cell.length_a   1.000
_cell.length_b   1.000
_cell.length_c   1.000
_cell.angle_alpha   90.00
_cell.angle_beta   90.00
_cell.angle_gamma   90.00
#
_symmetry.space_group_name_H-M   'P 1'
#
loop_
_entity.id
_entity.type
_entity.pdbx_description
1 polymer ?
#
loop_
_entity_poly.entity_id
_entity_poly.type
_entity_poly.pdbx_seq_one_letter_code
_entity_poly.pdbx_strand_id
1 'polypeptide(L)'
;MDRKSDPTFAKADTTELLSVAAAIRDRFWGQNVTYSRKVFVPLTNMCRDTCGYCTFVKHPSDPEARIMTPDQVLKVAKKGIEKGCKELLFSLGEKPELRYDLAKIGLAKLGYE
;
A
#
# COMPACT_ATOMS: atom_id res chain seq x y z
N MET A 1 3.41 0.91 27.86
CA MET A 1 2.78 2.24 27.91
C MET A 1 1.38 2.10 27.32
N ASP A 2 0.43 1.92 28.21
CA ASP A 2 -0.96 1.59 27.86
C ASP A 2 -1.63 2.88 27.33
N ARG A 3 -1.75 3.03 26.01
CA ARG A 3 -2.51 4.12 25.40
C ARG A 3 -4.00 3.80 25.54
N LYS A 4 -4.55 4.04 26.73
CA LYS A 4 -6.00 4.16 26.82
C LYS A 4 -6.41 5.28 25.87
N SER A 5 -7.21 4.96 24.88
CA SER A 5 -7.81 5.96 23.99
C SER A 5 -8.55 6.97 24.87
N ASP A 6 -8.13 8.23 24.83
CA ASP A 6 -8.78 9.28 25.59
C ASP A 6 -10.21 9.44 25.03
N PRO A 7 -11.26 9.14 25.80
CA PRO A 7 -12.63 9.19 25.32
C PRO A 7 -13.09 10.60 24.96
N THR A 8 -12.30 11.62 25.30
CA THR A 8 -12.59 13.03 25.00
C THR A 8 -12.60 13.28 23.49
N PHE A 9 -11.70 12.63 22.72
CA PHE A 9 -11.66 12.77 21.27
C PHE A 9 -12.88 12.19 20.56
N ALA A 10 -13.48 11.12 21.09
CA ALA A 10 -14.64 10.48 20.48
C ALA A 10 -15.93 11.33 20.62
N LYS A 11 -15.94 12.32 21.51
CA LYS A 11 -17.08 13.19 21.80
C LYS A 11 -16.86 14.62 21.33
N ALA A 12 -15.65 14.97 20.90
CA ALA A 12 -15.33 16.31 20.45
C ALA A 12 -15.95 16.60 19.07
N ASP A 13 -16.33 17.86 18.86
CA ASP A 13 -16.81 18.32 17.55
C ASP A 13 -15.72 18.21 16.49
N THR A 14 -16.07 17.71 15.32
CA THR A 14 -15.11 17.51 14.23
C THR A 14 -14.45 18.82 13.79
N THR A 15 -15.20 19.93 13.79
CA THR A 15 -14.68 21.25 13.40
C THR A 15 -13.64 21.75 14.40
N GLU A 16 -13.88 21.53 15.69
CA GLU A 16 -12.94 21.84 16.75
C GLU A 16 -11.67 21.01 16.61
N LEU A 17 -11.79 19.68 16.41
CA LEU A 17 -10.67 18.79 16.19
C LEU A 17 -9.83 19.18 14.97
N LEU A 18 -10.47 19.55 13.86
CA LEU A 18 -9.79 20.03 12.66
C LEU A 18 -9.01 21.33 12.92
N SER A 19 -9.62 22.27 13.65
CA SER A 19 -8.98 23.54 14.01
C SER A 19 -7.74 23.32 14.87
N VAL A 20 -7.84 22.49 15.89
CA VAL A 20 -6.71 22.15 16.78
C VAL A 20 -5.60 21.42 16.01
N ALA A 21 -5.97 20.43 15.18
CA ALA A 21 -4.99 19.69 14.37
C ALA A 21 -4.27 20.61 13.39
N ALA A 22 -4.97 21.52 12.73
CA ALA A 22 -4.38 22.52 11.85
C ALA A 22 -3.40 23.44 12.61
N ALA A 23 -3.82 23.95 13.77
CA ALA A 23 -2.95 24.81 14.59
C ALA A 23 -1.66 24.09 15.05
N ILE A 24 -1.76 22.83 15.44
CA ILE A 24 -0.59 22.01 15.81
C ILE A 24 0.32 21.79 14.59
N ARG A 25 -0.24 21.43 13.44
CA ARG A 25 0.52 21.25 12.20
C ARG A 25 1.26 22.55 11.84
N ASP A 26 0.58 23.68 11.82
CA ASP A 26 1.11 24.97 11.40
C ASP A 26 2.22 25.48 12.34
N ARG A 27 2.14 25.14 13.62
CA ARG A 27 3.19 25.42 14.59
C ARG A 27 4.54 24.76 14.25
N PHE A 28 4.52 23.54 13.68
CA PHE A 28 5.72 22.75 13.38
C PHE A 28 6.18 22.87 11.93
N TRP A 29 5.23 23.05 10.98
CA TRP A 29 5.51 22.98 9.55
C TRP A 29 5.14 24.28 8.80
N GLY A 30 4.56 25.27 9.49
CA GLY A 30 4.01 26.46 8.85
C GLY A 30 2.92 26.08 7.85
N GLN A 31 2.82 26.88 6.79
CA GLN A 31 1.85 26.61 5.70
C GLN A 31 2.41 25.70 4.60
N ASN A 32 3.57 25.11 4.81
CA ASN A 32 4.20 24.24 3.83
C ASN A 32 3.55 22.84 3.85
N VAL A 33 3.14 22.40 2.69
CA VAL A 33 2.67 21.03 2.44
C VAL A 33 3.61 20.39 1.44
N THR A 34 4.21 19.26 1.84
CA THR A 34 5.06 18.48 0.95
C THR A 34 4.28 17.32 0.36
N TYR A 35 4.61 16.96 -0.87
CA TYR A 35 4.09 15.76 -1.52
C TYR A 35 5.17 15.09 -2.33
N SER A 36 5.06 13.77 -2.48
CA SER A 36 5.91 13.00 -3.38
C SER A 36 5.04 12.30 -4.43
N ARG A 37 5.39 12.52 -5.70
CA ARG A 37 4.77 11.79 -6.81
C ARG A 37 5.35 10.39 -6.85
N LYS A 38 4.50 9.40 -6.61
CA LYS A 38 4.88 7.98 -6.57
C LYS A 38 4.15 7.21 -7.65
N VAL A 39 4.82 6.24 -8.23
CA VAL A 39 4.15 5.20 -9.01
C VAL A 39 3.97 3.97 -8.12
N PHE A 40 2.78 3.42 -8.15
CA PHE A 40 2.40 2.26 -7.36
C PHE A 40 2.68 0.97 -8.14
N VAL A 41 3.40 0.04 -7.53
CA VAL A 41 3.79 -1.25 -8.13
C VAL A 41 3.25 -2.39 -7.28
N PRO A 42 2.06 -2.94 -7.59
CA PRO A 42 1.48 -4.06 -6.88
C PRO A 42 2.08 -5.38 -7.40
N LEU A 43 3.15 -5.86 -6.75
CA LEU A 43 3.91 -7.03 -7.20
C LEU A 43 3.05 -8.29 -7.33
N THR A 44 2.15 -8.52 -6.38
CA THR A 44 1.14 -9.58 -6.45
C THR A 44 -0.13 -9.15 -5.74
N ASN A 45 -1.26 -9.59 -6.26
CA ASN A 45 -2.56 -9.44 -5.61
C ASN A 45 -3.03 -10.73 -4.92
N MET A 46 -2.24 -11.80 -4.93
CA MET A 46 -2.47 -12.98 -4.10
C MET A 46 -1.87 -12.76 -2.71
N CYS A 47 -2.56 -13.19 -1.66
CA CYS A 47 -2.14 -12.98 -0.27
C CYS A 47 -2.52 -14.19 0.58
N ARG A 48 -1.68 -14.56 1.55
CA ARG A 48 -2.04 -15.61 2.52
C ARG A 48 -3.05 -15.12 3.56
N ASP A 49 -3.13 -13.81 3.79
CA ASP A 49 -3.99 -13.20 4.80
C ASP A 49 -5.43 -13.00 4.30
N THR A 50 -6.36 -12.88 5.25
CA THR A 50 -7.79 -12.72 5.01
C THR A 50 -8.31 -11.45 5.71
N CYS A 51 -7.71 -10.30 5.37
CA CYS A 51 -8.10 -9.02 5.96
C CYS A 51 -9.50 -8.62 5.50
N GLY A 52 -10.44 -8.43 6.43
CA GLY A 52 -11.84 -8.15 6.12
C GLY A 52 -12.12 -6.83 5.40
N TYR A 53 -11.14 -5.92 5.31
CA TYR A 53 -11.25 -4.65 4.58
C TYR A 53 -10.53 -4.64 3.22
N CYS A 54 -9.73 -5.68 2.92
CA CYS A 54 -8.90 -5.70 1.72
C CYS A 54 -9.75 -6.03 0.48
N THR A 55 -9.80 -5.09 -0.46
CA THR A 55 -10.50 -5.25 -1.75
C THR A 55 -9.57 -5.65 -2.89
N PHE A 56 -8.26 -5.73 -2.65
CA PHE A 56 -7.25 -6.00 -3.69
C PHE A 56 -6.91 -7.49 -3.82
N VAL A 57 -7.16 -8.27 -2.77
CA VAL A 57 -6.78 -9.68 -2.76
C VAL A 57 -7.59 -10.48 -3.78
N LYS A 58 -6.89 -11.33 -4.53
CA LYS A 58 -7.46 -12.28 -5.48
C LYS A 58 -7.09 -13.70 -5.08
N HIS A 59 -8.06 -14.60 -5.17
CA HIS A 59 -7.77 -16.02 -5.02
C HIS A 59 -6.99 -16.52 -6.25
N PRO A 60 -6.06 -17.49 -6.13
CA PRO A 60 -5.28 -17.99 -7.27
C PRO A 60 -6.09 -18.52 -8.46
N SER A 61 -7.34 -18.94 -8.24
CA SER A 61 -8.27 -19.34 -9.31
C SER A 61 -8.95 -18.17 -10.01
N ASP A 62 -8.80 -16.95 -9.51
CA ASP A 62 -9.34 -15.75 -10.15
C ASP A 62 -8.49 -15.43 -11.40
N PRO A 63 -9.11 -15.19 -12.56
CA PRO A 63 -8.38 -14.85 -13.78
C PRO A 63 -7.55 -13.56 -13.67
N GLU A 64 -7.85 -12.71 -12.71
CA GLU A 64 -7.08 -11.50 -12.42
C GLU A 64 -5.93 -11.72 -11.42
N ALA A 65 -5.79 -12.92 -10.83
CA ALA A 65 -4.69 -13.27 -9.95
C ALA A 65 -3.36 -13.19 -10.73
N ARG A 66 -2.37 -12.49 -10.17
CA ARG A 66 -1.10 -12.27 -10.86
C ARG A 66 0.08 -12.09 -9.91
N ILE A 67 1.24 -12.40 -10.46
CA ILE A 67 2.55 -11.98 -9.96
C ILE A 67 3.20 -11.18 -11.10
N MET A 68 3.66 -9.96 -10.83
CA MET A 68 4.34 -9.15 -11.84
C MET A 68 5.72 -9.71 -12.15
N THR A 69 6.04 -9.80 -13.44
CA THR A 69 7.39 -10.11 -13.88
C THR A 69 8.31 -8.89 -13.69
N PRO A 70 9.66 -9.08 -13.62
CA PRO A 70 10.61 -7.97 -13.58
C PRO A 70 10.41 -6.96 -14.72
N ASP A 71 10.13 -7.45 -15.94
CA ASP A 71 9.88 -6.58 -17.11
C ASP A 71 8.61 -5.74 -16.95
N GLN A 72 7.56 -6.31 -16.36
CA GLN A 72 6.34 -5.56 -16.06
C GLN A 72 6.60 -4.47 -15.03
N VAL A 73 7.39 -4.76 -13.99
CA VAL A 73 7.81 -3.77 -12.98
C VAL A 73 8.61 -2.65 -13.66
N LEU A 74 9.60 -2.97 -14.48
CA LEU A 74 10.42 -1.99 -15.21
C LEU A 74 9.56 -1.14 -16.15
N LYS A 75 8.57 -1.73 -16.83
CA LYS A 75 7.65 -0.99 -17.68
C LYS A 75 6.82 0.04 -16.89
N VAL A 76 6.35 -0.32 -15.71
CA VAL A 76 5.63 0.60 -14.82
C VAL A 76 6.56 1.70 -14.31
N ALA A 77 7.79 1.35 -13.92
CA ALA A 77 8.80 2.30 -13.46
C ALA A 77 9.13 3.35 -14.54
N LYS A 78 9.39 2.92 -15.79
CA LYS A 78 9.65 3.81 -16.91
C LYS A 78 8.50 4.79 -17.16
N LYS A 79 7.26 4.30 -17.17
CA LYS A 79 6.07 5.17 -17.26
C LYS A 79 5.97 6.16 -16.10
N GLY A 80 6.36 5.74 -14.89
CA GLY A 80 6.43 6.62 -13.73
C GLY A 80 7.42 7.76 -13.94
N ILE A 81 8.62 7.46 -14.43
CA ILE A 81 9.66 8.46 -14.76
C ILE A 81 9.13 9.46 -15.81
N GLU A 82 8.51 8.99 -16.89
CA GLU A 82 7.91 9.85 -17.93
C GLU A 82 6.86 10.81 -17.36
N LYS A 83 6.17 10.42 -16.27
CA LYS A 83 5.21 11.26 -15.54
C LYS A 83 5.83 12.09 -14.42
N GLY A 84 7.15 12.08 -14.31
CA GLY A 84 7.89 12.83 -13.29
C GLY A 84 7.71 12.28 -11.87
N CYS A 85 7.40 11.00 -11.72
CA CYS A 85 7.44 10.33 -10.42
C CYS A 85 8.88 10.21 -9.94
N LYS A 86 9.08 10.39 -8.64
CA LYS A 86 10.41 10.34 -8.01
C LYS A 86 10.63 9.07 -7.19
N GLU A 87 9.56 8.34 -6.92
CA GLU A 87 9.57 7.16 -6.08
C GLU A 87 8.70 6.04 -6.65
N LEU A 88 9.12 4.80 -6.42
CA LEU A 88 8.28 3.61 -6.62
C LEU A 88 7.79 3.14 -5.25
N LEU A 89 6.48 2.99 -5.11
CA LEU A 89 5.87 2.40 -3.94
C LEU A 89 5.52 0.95 -4.27
N PHE A 90 6.32 0.03 -3.76
CA PHE A 90 6.03 -1.39 -3.87
C PHE A 90 4.96 -1.81 -2.88
N SER A 91 4.00 -2.56 -3.35
CA SER A 91 2.96 -3.19 -2.55
C SER A 91 2.81 -4.64 -3.01
N LEU A 92 2.41 -5.49 -2.12
CA LEU A 92 2.24 -6.92 -2.42
C LEU A 92 1.29 -7.56 -1.42
N GLY A 93 0.69 -8.69 -1.83
CA GLY A 93 0.09 -9.61 -0.90
C GLY A 93 1.17 -10.34 -0.09
N GLU A 94 0.88 -10.61 1.18
CA GLU A 94 1.82 -11.25 2.10
C GLU A 94 1.99 -12.72 1.74
N LYS A 95 3.22 -13.11 1.42
CA LYS A 95 3.71 -14.50 1.24
C LYS A 95 2.66 -15.50 0.71
N PRO A 96 2.09 -15.27 -0.48
CA PRO A 96 1.06 -16.15 -1.02
C PRO A 96 1.55 -17.58 -1.26
N GLU A 97 2.86 -17.78 -1.48
CA GLU A 97 3.50 -19.07 -1.67
C GLU A 97 3.41 -19.99 -0.46
N LEU A 98 3.23 -19.42 0.74
CA LEU A 98 3.03 -20.22 1.97
C LEU A 98 1.61 -20.77 2.10
N ARG A 99 0.69 -20.34 1.25
CA ARG A 99 -0.72 -20.76 1.29
C ARG A 99 -1.19 -21.43 0.00
N TYR A 100 -0.61 -21.03 -1.13
CA TYR A 100 -1.08 -21.42 -2.44
C TYR A 100 0.04 -22.00 -3.31
N ASP A 101 -0.08 -23.26 -3.71
CA ASP A 101 0.90 -23.90 -4.61
C ASP A 101 1.00 -23.18 -5.95
N LEU A 102 -0.08 -22.62 -6.47
CA LEU A 102 -0.05 -21.83 -7.70
C LEU A 102 0.85 -20.58 -7.58
N ALA A 103 0.89 -19.93 -6.42
CA ALA A 103 1.77 -18.80 -6.18
C ALA A 103 3.24 -19.26 -6.11
N LYS A 104 3.50 -20.38 -5.44
CA LYS A 104 4.84 -21.01 -5.37
C LYS A 104 5.35 -21.38 -6.77
N ILE A 105 4.51 -22.05 -7.57
CA ILE A 105 4.84 -22.39 -8.97
C ILE A 105 5.10 -21.11 -9.80
N GLY A 106 4.29 -20.07 -9.59
CA GLY A 106 4.46 -18.79 -10.27
C GLY A 106 5.80 -18.13 -9.96
N LEU A 107 6.22 -18.13 -8.71
CA LEU A 107 7.53 -17.60 -8.28
C LEU A 107 8.68 -18.43 -8.85
N ALA A 108 8.59 -19.75 -8.76
CA ALA A 108 9.62 -20.66 -9.31
C ALA A 108 9.83 -20.46 -10.83
N LYS A 109 8.75 -20.21 -11.60
CA LYS A 109 8.86 -19.88 -13.04
C LYS A 109 9.60 -18.57 -13.30
N LEU A 110 9.64 -17.66 -12.32
CA LEU A 110 10.38 -16.40 -12.39
C LEU A 110 11.81 -16.53 -11.85
N GLY A 111 12.23 -17.74 -11.40
CA GLY A 111 13.55 -18.01 -10.85
C GLY A 111 13.70 -17.65 -9.37
N TYR A 112 12.59 -17.52 -8.63
CA TYR A 112 12.59 -17.30 -7.19
C TYR A 112 12.24 -18.60 -6.44
N GLU A 113 12.93 -18.86 -5.32
CA GLU A 113 12.70 -19.99 -4.42
C GLU A 113 11.73 -19.62 -3.28
#